data_f0d7219c2db67cacf901957902e0ddc5
#
_entry.id   f0d7219c2db67cacf901957902e0ddc5
#
_cell.length_a   1.000
_cell.length_b   1.000
_cell.length_c   1.000
_cell.angle_alpha   90.00
_cell.angle_beta   90.00
_cell.angle_gamma   90.00
#
_symmetry.space_group_name_H-M   'P 1'
#
loop_
_entity.id
_entity.type
_entity.pdbx_description
1 polymer ?
#
loop_
_entity_poly.entity_id
_entity_poly.type
_entity_poly.pdbx_seq_one_letter_code
_entity_poly.pdbx_strand_id
1 'polypeptide(L)'
;MNYSAFPPAEIRALIRAGKLDAPTTGCCNGYAQGNLVVLPKALAWDFLLFCQRNPKACPLLEVADAGERSFSQFAPGSDIAQDIPRYRIYQNGELTEETTDVVRYFEERSDLVSLLIGCSFSFEA
;
A
#
# COMPACT_ATOMS: atom_id res chain seq x y z
N MET A 1 11.21 -20.60 -0.15
CA MET A 1 11.37 -20.12 -1.52
C MET A 1 11.91 -18.70 -1.51
N ASN A 2 12.84 -18.41 -2.39
CA ASN A 2 13.45 -17.08 -2.48
C ASN A 2 12.69 -16.22 -3.49
N TYR A 3 12.07 -15.15 -3.02
CA TYR A 3 11.30 -14.23 -3.87
C TYR A 3 12.10 -13.02 -4.35
N SER A 4 13.39 -12.94 -4.04
CA SER A 4 14.20 -11.75 -4.35
C SER A 4 14.32 -11.47 -5.84
N ALA A 5 14.27 -12.50 -6.68
CA ALA A 5 14.37 -12.39 -8.13
C ALA A 5 13.02 -12.23 -8.84
N PHE A 6 11.91 -12.27 -8.10
CA PHE A 6 10.58 -12.19 -8.70
C PHE A 6 10.23 -10.75 -9.08
N PRO A 7 9.63 -10.52 -10.26
CA PRO A 7 9.04 -9.20 -10.57
C PRO A 7 7.91 -8.86 -9.60
N PRO A 8 7.68 -7.57 -9.30
CA PRO A 8 6.59 -7.17 -8.39
C PRO A 8 5.22 -7.71 -8.78
N ALA A 9 4.90 -7.77 -10.08
CA ALA A 9 3.61 -8.28 -10.54
C ALA A 9 3.38 -9.74 -10.16
N GLU A 10 4.42 -10.56 -10.17
CA GLU A 10 4.32 -11.97 -9.75
C GLU A 10 4.12 -12.11 -8.25
N ILE A 11 4.80 -11.28 -7.46
CA ILE A 11 4.61 -11.26 -6.00
C ILE A 11 3.18 -10.81 -5.67
N ARG A 12 2.67 -9.77 -6.33
CA ARG A 12 1.28 -9.34 -6.12
C ARG A 12 0.27 -10.43 -6.48
N ALA A 13 0.53 -11.19 -7.55
CA ALA A 13 -0.33 -12.30 -7.94
C ALA A 13 -0.36 -13.42 -6.88
N LEU A 14 0.80 -13.73 -6.26
CA LEU A 14 0.87 -14.69 -5.17
C LEU A 14 0.11 -14.22 -3.94
N ILE A 15 0.21 -12.94 -3.61
CA ILE A 15 -0.52 -12.34 -2.48
C ILE A 15 -2.03 -12.42 -2.75
N ARG A 16 -2.46 -12.02 -3.94
CA ARG A 16 -3.88 -12.02 -4.33
C ARG A 16 -4.47 -13.42 -4.30
N ALA A 17 -3.68 -14.42 -4.65
CA ALA A 17 -4.09 -15.82 -4.62
C ALA A 17 -4.04 -16.45 -3.21
N GLY A 18 -3.61 -15.69 -2.20
CA GLY A 18 -3.49 -16.20 -0.83
C GLY A 18 -2.28 -17.08 -0.59
N LYS A 19 -1.31 -17.10 -1.51
CA LYS A 19 -0.13 -17.97 -1.42
C LYS A 19 1.06 -17.32 -0.72
N LEU A 20 1.02 -16.01 -0.50
CA LEU A 20 2.04 -15.27 0.23
C LEU A 20 1.37 -14.41 1.28
N ASP A 21 1.61 -14.75 2.55
CA ASP A 21 1.05 -14.07 3.73
C ASP A 21 2.18 -13.73 4.69
N ALA A 22 3.10 -12.91 4.21
CA ALA A 22 4.27 -12.50 4.97
C ALA A 22 4.73 -11.13 4.50
N PRO A 23 5.53 -10.39 5.31
CA PRO A 23 6.11 -9.13 4.84
C PRO A 23 6.89 -9.30 3.55
N THR A 24 6.84 -8.29 2.69
CA THR A 24 7.51 -8.33 1.38
C THR A 24 8.98 -7.92 1.44
N THR A 25 9.52 -7.67 2.60
CA THR A 25 10.94 -7.38 2.78
C THR A 25 11.79 -8.49 2.18
N GLY A 26 12.74 -8.12 1.33
CA GLY A 26 13.59 -9.07 0.62
C GLY A 26 13.00 -9.65 -0.66
N CYS A 27 11.76 -9.29 -1.02
CA CYS A 27 11.18 -9.63 -2.30
C CYS A 27 11.59 -8.61 -3.36
N CYS A 28 11.62 -9.02 -4.62
CA CYS A 28 11.76 -8.11 -5.77
C CYS A 28 13.00 -7.20 -5.67
N ASN A 29 14.19 -7.78 -5.58
CA ASN A 29 15.43 -7.00 -5.57
C ASN A 29 15.49 -6.00 -6.71
N GLY A 30 15.93 -4.77 -6.43
CA GLY A 30 16.04 -3.71 -7.42
C GLY A 30 14.77 -2.89 -7.63
N TYR A 31 13.68 -3.25 -6.96
CA TYR A 31 12.42 -2.51 -7.01
C TYR A 31 12.14 -1.80 -5.69
N ALA A 32 11.53 -0.62 -5.78
CA ALA A 32 11.18 0.15 -4.59
C ALA A 32 10.12 -0.58 -3.75
N GLN A 33 10.26 -0.48 -2.44
CA GLN A 33 9.28 -0.96 -1.47
C GLN A 33 8.55 0.24 -0.88
N GLY A 34 7.28 0.06 -0.53
CA GLY A 34 6.49 1.14 0.06
C GLY A 34 5.47 0.61 1.04
N ASN A 35 4.97 1.52 1.87
CA ASN A 35 3.90 1.25 2.83
C ASN A 35 2.62 1.90 2.35
N LEU A 36 1.52 1.17 2.48
CA LEU A 36 0.20 1.66 2.10
C LEU A 36 -0.46 2.37 3.28
N VAL A 37 -1.01 3.55 3.03
CA VAL A 37 -1.91 4.25 3.94
C VAL A 37 -3.19 4.58 3.16
N VAL A 38 -4.34 4.20 3.68
CA VAL A 38 -5.65 4.50 3.10
C VAL A 38 -6.45 5.31 4.10
N LEU A 39 -6.92 6.48 3.69
CA LEU A 39 -7.63 7.41 4.55
C LEU A 39 -8.90 7.93 3.87
N PRO A 40 -9.94 8.25 4.64
CA PRO A 40 -11.05 9.03 4.11
C PRO A 40 -10.55 10.37 3.55
N LYS A 41 -11.16 10.84 2.48
CA LYS A 41 -10.77 12.09 1.81
C LYS A 41 -10.67 13.26 2.80
N ALA A 42 -11.54 13.30 3.80
CA ALA A 42 -11.53 14.36 4.81
C ALA A 42 -10.23 14.44 5.61
N LEU A 43 -9.52 13.33 5.76
CA LEU A 43 -8.25 13.26 6.50
C LEU A 43 -7.03 13.22 5.59
N ALA A 44 -7.22 12.86 4.33
CA ALA A 44 -6.11 12.62 3.42
C ALA A 44 -5.29 13.88 3.12
N TRP A 45 -5.94 15.04 3.05
CA TRP A 45 -5.25 16.30 2.79
C TRP A 45 -4.25 16.65 3.89
N ASP A 46 -4.66 16.53 5.15
CA ASP A 46 -3.78 16.82 6.29
C ASP A 46 -2.59 15.87 6.33
N PHE A 47 -2.82 14.60 6.04
CA PHE A 47 -1.75 13.61 5.99
C PHE A 47 -0.78 13.87 4.83
N LEU A 48 -1.30 14.21 3.66
CA LEU A 48 -0.49 14.56 2.50
C LEU A 48 0.41 15.75 2.80
N LEU A 49 -0.13 16.79 3.44
CA LEU A 49 0.62 17.96 3.84
C LEU A 49 1.72 17.61 4.84
N PHE A 50 1.41 16.73 5.79
CA PHE A 50 2.40 16.22 6.73
C PHE A 50 3.56 15.52 6.01
N CYS A 51 3.26 14.67 5.03
CA CYS A 51 4.28 13.98 4.24
C CYS A 51 5.17 14.98 3.47
N GLN A 52 4.57 16.00 2.88
CA GLN A 52 5.31 17.02 2.13
C GLN A 52 6.24 17.84 3.03
N ARG A 53 5.86 18.04 4.29
CA ARG A 53 6.69 18.74 5.26
C ARG A 53 7.75 17.87 5.92
N ASN A 54 7.68 16.56 5.73
CA ASN A 54 8.60 15.59 6.32
C ASN A 54 9.08 14.58 5.27
N PRO A 55 9.74 15.05 4.20
CA PRO A 55 10.03 14.17 3.05
C PRO A 55 11.04 13.07 3.33
N LYS A 56 11.85 13.20 4.39
CA LYS A 56 12.77 12.13 4.76
C LYS A 56 12.09 11.03 5.56
N ALA A 57 11.20 11.40 6.48
CA ALA A 57 10.49 10.45 7.32
C ALA A 57 9.32 9.79 6.59
N CYS A 58 8.65 10.55 5.71
CA CYS A 58 7.46 10.12 4.98
C CYS A 58 7.57 10.48 3.50
N PRO A 59 8.51 9.87 2.76
CA PRO A 59 8.65 10.15 1.34
C PRO A 59 7.45 9.63 0.57
N LEU A 60 6.69 10.53 -0.04
CA LEU A 60 5.48 10.19 -0.79
C LEU A 60 5.86 9.68 -2.17
N LEU A 61 5.46 8.45 -2.49
CA LEU A 61 5.75 7.84 -3.79
C LEU A 61 4.62 8.04 -4.78
N GLU A 62 3.38 7.82 -4.36
CA GLU A 62 2.20 8.02 -5.21
C GLU A 62 0.96 8.23 -4.36
N VAL A 63 0.00 9.00 -4.90
CA VAL A 63 -1.34 9.17 -4.32
C VAL A 63 -2.36 8.76 -5.39
N ALA A 64 -3.26 7.86 -5.05
CA ALA A 64 -4.39 7.50 -5.91
C ALA A 64 -5.60 8.36 -5.54
N ASP A 65 -6.36 8.79 -6.54
CA ASP A 65 -7.57 9.57 -6.32
C ASP A 65 -8.60 8.79 -5.51
N ALA A 66 -9.55 9.50 -4.91
CA ALA A 66 -10.59 8.87 -4.11
C ALA A 66 -11.33 7.78 -4.90
N GLY A 67 -11.41 6.59 -4.31
CA GLY A 67 -12.08 5.44 -4.91
C GLY A 67 -11.23 4.61 -5.85
N GLU A 68 -10.06 5.07 -6.26
CA GLU A 68 -9.16 4.29 -7.10
C GLU A 68 -8.46 3.18 -6.31
N ARG A 69 -8.24 2.04 -6.96
CA ARG A 69 -7.66 0.85 -6.35
C ARG A 69 -6.33 0.43 -6.96
N SER A 70 -5.69 1.32 -7.71
CA SER A 70 -4.40 1.01 -8.33
C SER A 70 -3.46 2.20 -8.26
N PHE A 71 -2.19 1.92 -8.00
CA PHE A 71 -1.11 2.89 -8.17
C PHE A 71 -0.58 2.76 -9.59
N SER A 72 -1.18 3.47 -10.53
CA SER A 72 -0.94 3.30 -11.97
C SER A 72 0.48 3.64 -12.39
N GLN A 73 1.16 4.52 -11.68
CA GLN A 73 2.52 4.93 -12.03
C GLN A 73 3.57 4.03 -11.38
N PHE A 74 3.44 3.78 -10.08
CA PHE A 74 4.42 2.99 -9.33
C PHE A 74 4.21 1.48 -9.48
N ALA A 75 2.98 1.04 -9.58
CA ALA A 75 2.63 -0.38 -9.66
C ALA A 75 1.48 -0.60 -10.64
N PRO A 76 1.72 -0.48 -11.95
CA PRO A 76 0.69 -0.72 -12.95
C PRO A 76 0.07 -2.11 -12.80
N GLY A 77 -1.25 -2.20 -12.91
CA GLY A 77 -1.95 -3.47 -12.74
C GLY A 77 -2.14 -3.90 -11.30
N SER A 78 -1.73 -3.11 -10.31
CA SER A 78 -1.93 -3.43 -8.90
C SER A 78 -3.39 -3.27 -8.49
N ASP A 79 -3.81 -4.04 -7.49
CA ASP A 79 -5.07 -3.84 -6.79
C ASP A 79 -4.76 -3.56 -5.31
N ILE A 80 -4.93 -2.30 -4.91
CA ILE A 80 -4.65 -1.84 -3.56
C ILE A 80 -5.43 -2.65 -2.51
N ALA A 81 -6.62 -3.11 -2.86
CA ALA A 81 -7.50 -3.82 -1.94
C ALA A 81 -7.13 -5.29 -1.70
N GLN A 82 -6.27 -5.89 -2.54
CA GLN A 82 -5.95 -7.33 -2.48
C GLN A 82 -4.46 -7.66 -2.55
N ASP A 83 -3.61 -6.72 -2.95
CA ASP A 83 -2.21 -7.01 -3.27
C ASP A 83 -1.24 -6.77 -2.11
N ILE A 84 -1.75 -6.54 -0.93
CA ILE A 84 -0.97 -6.38 0.32
C ILE A 84 -1.18 -7.64 1.16
N PRO A 85 -0.12 -8.25 1.72
CA PRO A 85 -0.27 -9.49 2.48
C PRO A 85 -1.19 -9.37 3.70
N ARG A 86 -1.15 -8.23 4.38
CA ARG A 86 -2.02 -7.95 5.52
C ARG A 86 -2.38 -6.49 5.60
N TYR A 87 -3.64 -6.23 5.95
CA TYR A 87 -4.16 -4.89 6.20
C TYR A 87 -4.54 -4.77 7.66
N ARG A 88 -4.18 -3.64 8.27
CA ARG A 88 -4.62 -3.30 9.62
C ARG A 88 -5.61 -2.17 9.53
N ILE A 89 -6.78 -2.37 10.11
CA ILE A 89 -7.88 -1.42 10.06
C ILE A 89 -8.07 -0.78 11.40
N TYR A 90 -8.04 0.55 11.40
CA TYR A 90 -8.18 1.35 12.61
C TYR A 90 -9.46 2.16 12.53
N GLN A 91 -10.21 2.19 13.63
CA GLN A 91 -11.39 3.02 13.80
C GLN A 91 -11.27 3.75 15.12
N ASN A 92 -11.43 5.07 15.08
CA ASN A 92 -11.28 5.93 16.27
C ASN A 92 -9.95 5.71 17.02
N GLY A 93 -8.88 5.49 16.26
CA GLY A 93 -7.54 5.27 16.81
C GLY A 93 -7.27 3.88 17.35
N GLU A 94 -8.23 2.95 17.25
CA GLU A 94 -8.07 1.58 17.74
C GLU A 94 -8.01 0.59 16.58
N LEU A 95 -7.12 -0.40 16.70
CA LEU A 95 -7.06 -1.51 15.75
C LEU A 95 -8.30 -2.39 15.91
N THR A 96 -9.18 -2.40 14.89
CA THR A 96 -10.44 -3.15 14.94
C THR A 96 -10.39 -4.45 14.16
N GLU A 97 -9.49 -4.57 13.18
CA GLU A 97 -9.43 -5.75 12.33
C GLU A 97 -8.06 -5.87 11.70
N GLU A 98 -7.64 -7.10 11.46
CA GLU A 98 -6.48 -7.44 10.64
C GLU A 98 -6.95 -8.46 9.61
N THR A 99 -6.75 -8.17 8.31
CA THR A 99 -7.33 -8.97 7.23
C THR A 99 -6.40 -9.02 6.02
N THR A 100 -6.67 -9.95 5.12
CA THR A 100 -5.91 -10.09 3.87
C THR A 100 -6.61 -9.44 2.68
N ASP A 101 -7.81 -8.91 2.85
CA ASP A 101 -8.61 -8.34 1.76
C ASP A 101 -9.49 -7.20 2.30
N VAL A 102 -9.44 -6.05 1.64
CA VAL A 102 -10.22 -4.87 2.04
C VAL A 102 -11.13 -4.37 0.92
N VAL A 103 -11.45 -5.23 -0.06
CA VAL A 103 -12.34 -4.89 -1.17
C VAL A 103 -13.66 -4.30 -0.68
N ARG A 104 -14.24 -4.86 0.38
CA ARG A 104 -15.52 -4.40 0.94
C ARG A 104 -15.49 -2.93 1.35
N TYR A 105 -14.36 -2.44 1.88
CA TYR A 105 -14.25 -1.03 2.29
C TYR A 105 -14.27 -0.10 1.09
N PHE A 106 -13.60 -0.49 0.00
CA PHE A 106 -13.63 0.28 -1.24
C PHE A 106 -15.00 0.23 -1.94
N GLU A 107 -15.73 -0.85 -1.79
CA GLU A 107 -17.09 -0.97 -2.35
C GLU A 107 -18.11 -0.17 -1.55
N GLU A 108 -17.98 -0.13 -0.22
CA GLU A 108 -18.90 0.58 0.66
C GLU A 108 -18.64 2.08 0.72
N ARG A 109 -17.43 2.53 0.38
CA ARG A 109 -17.02 3.94 0.48
C ARG A 109 -16.34 4.39 -0.80
N SER A 110 -16.79 5.53 -1.33
CA SER A 110 -16.18 6.15 -2.51
C SER A 110 -15.12 7.21 -2.16
N ASP A 111 -14.89 7.47 -0.87
CA ASP A 111 -14.06 8.58 -0.39
C ASP A 111 -12.66 8.13 0.09
N LEU A 112 -12.27 6.88 -0.15
CA LEU A 112 -10.99 6.37 0.31
C LEU A 112 -9.86 6.80 -0.64
N VAL A 113 -8.88 7.49 -0.08
CA VAL A 113 -7.67 7.94 -0.77
C VAL A 113 -6.52 7.06 -0.33
N SER A 114 -5.81 6.49 -1.29
CA SER A 114 -4.66 5.62 -1.01
C SER A 114 -3.36 6.35 -1.28
N LEU A 115 -2.44 6.26 -0.33
CA LEU A 115 -1.13 6.89 -0.40
C LEU A 115 -0.07 5.80 -0.26
N LEU A 116 0.93 5.84 -1.13
CA LEU A 116 2.09 4.95 -1.07
C LEU A 116 3.27 5.73 -0.50
N ILE A 117 3.73 5.32 0.67
CA ILE A 117 4.80 5.99 1.40
C ILE A 117 6.06 5.13 1.33
N GLY A 118 7.16 5.72 0.95
CA GLY A 118 8.44 5.03 0.95
C GLY A 118 8.94 4.78 2.37
N CYS A 119 9.92 3.91 2.49
CA CYS A 119 10.58 3.58 3.74
C CYS A 119 12.09 3.59 3.52
N SER A 120 12.87 3.22 4.54
CA SER A 120 14.33 3.19 4.43
C SER A 120 14.80 2.29 3.28
N PHE A 121 14.04 1.25 2.93
CA PHE A 121 14.38 0.33 1.84
C PHE A 121 14.08 0.90 0.45
N SER A 122 13.27 1.94 0.33
CA SER A 122 12.85 2.47 -0.97
C SER A 122 14.01 3.07 -1.77
N PHE A 123 15.04 3.57 -1.10
CA PHE A 123 16.15 4.28 -1.71
C PHE A 123 17.50 3.58 -1.54
N GLU A 124 17.52 2.39 -0.97
CA GLU A 124 18.74 1.61 -0.74
C GLU A 124 18.99 0.55 -1.82
N ALA A 125 18.06 0.37 -2.72
CA ALA A 125 18.14 -0.66 -3.76
C ALA A 125 19.06 -0.23 -4.91
#